data_7d84f7b16483be99472a5926ff0a8e59
#
_entry.id   7d84f7b16483be99472a5926ff0a8e59
#
_cell.length_a   1.000
_cell.length_b   1.000
_cell.length_c   1.000
_cell.angle_alpha   90.00
_cell.angle_beta   90.00
_cell.angle_gamma   90.00
#
_symmetry.space_group_name_H-M   'P 1'
#
loop_
_entity.id
_entity.type
_entity.pdbx_description
1 polymer ?
#
loop_
_entity_poly.entity_id
_entity_poly.type
_entity_poly.pdbx_seq_one_letter_code
_entity_poly.pdbx_strand_id
1 'polypeptide(L)'
;PGDVADVLVTKNKKDWAEGRALRIHHFSEERTTPFCKHFGVCGGCKWQMLPYEKQLAYKQQEAEQNLRRIGKADLPAITPIAGSEMIRHYRNKLEFTFSNKRYLLPGELEEGVSAGENALGFHAPGIFDKVINIDECWLMDEVNNRIRNTIRSFALERSEEHTSELQ
;
A
#
# COMPACT_ATOMS: atom_id res chain seq x y z
N PRO A 1 -11.13 -10.92 4.97
CA PRO A 1 -12.15 -11.91 5.31
C PRO A 1 -13.50 -11.26 5.55
N GLY A 2 -14.61 -11.97 5.22
CA GLY A 2 -15.97 -11.49 5.42
C GLY A 2 -16.54 -10.58 4.33
N ASP A 3 -15.75 -10.07 3.41
CA ASP A 3 -16.28 -9.37 2.23
C ASP A 3 -17.01 -10.36 1.31
N VAL A 4 -18.10 -9.91 0.69
CA VAL A 4 -18.81 -10.64 -0.36
C VAL A 4 -18.54 -9.94 -1.68
N ALA A 5 -17.96 -10.63 -2.64
CA ALA A 5 -17.50 -10.02 -3.89
C ALA A 5 -17.67 -10.94 -5.09
N ASP A 6 -17.86 -10.33 -6.27
CA ASP A 6 -17.68 -11.01 -7.55
C ASP A 6 -16.19 -11.13 -7.83
N VAL A 7 -15.75 -12.34 -8.14
CA VAL A 7 -14.34 -12.62 -8.41
C VAL A 7 -14.20 -13.21 -9.83
N LEU A 8 -13.40 -12.53 -10.66
CA LEU A 8 -12.95 -13.08 -11.92
C LEU A 8 -11.83 -14.09 -11.64
N VAL A 9 -12.11 -15.37 -11.83
CA VAL A 9 -11.11 -16.43 -11.72
C VAL A 9 -10.18 -16.36 -12.92
N THR A 10 -8.90 -16.08 -12.69
CA THR A 10 -7.86 -15.98 -13.74
C THR A 10 -7.10 -17.28 -13.92
N LYS A 11 -7.06 -18.11 -12.89
CA LYS A 11 -6.42 -19.41 -12.93
C LYS A 11 -7.12 -20.37 -11.99
N ASN A 12 -7.40 -21.57 -12.46
CA ASN A 12 -8.05 -22.61 -11.70
C ASN A 12 -7.24 -23.91 -11.76
N LYS A 13 -6.92 -24.48 -10.60
CA LYS A 13 -6.22 -25.74 -10.41
C LYS A 13 -7.02 -26.60 -9.46
N LYS A 14 -6.65 -27.89 -9.36
CA LYS A 14 -7.37 -28.87 -8.52
C LYS A 14 -7.56 -28.41 -7.07
N ASP A 15 -6.53 -27.82 -6.50
CA ASP A 15 -6.48 -27.53 -5.05
C ASP A 15 -6.47 -26.01 -4.73
N TRP A 16 -6.40 -25.14 -5.75
CA TRP A 16 -6.39 -23.69 -5.58
C TRP A 16 -6.81 -22.95 -6.83
N ALA A 17 -7.24 -21.71 -6.66
CA ALA A 17 -7.56 -20.80 -7.75
C ALA A 17 -6.98 -19.41 -7.47
N GLU A 18 -6.62 -18.70 -8.53
CA GLU A 18 -6.28 -17.27 -8.50
C GLU A 18 -7.43 -16.48 -9.08
N GLY A 19 -7.71 -15.33 -8.51
CA GLY A 19 -8.76 -14.47 -9.01
C GLY A 19 -8.56 -13.01 -8.58
N ARG A 20 -9.26 -12.13 -9.27
CA ARG A 20 -9.31 -10.69 -8.99
C ARG A 20 -10.74 -10.31 -8.64
N ALA A 21 -10.94 -9.63 -7.50
CA ALA A 21 -12.22 -9.06 -7.16
C ALA A 21 -12.60 -7.98 -8.19
N LEU A 22 -13.80 -8.08 -8.75
CA LEU A 22 -14.35 -7.12 -9.70
C LEU A 22 -15.26 -6.12 -9.00
N ARG A 23 -16.11 -6.61 -8.11
CA ARG A 23 -17.08 -5.80 -7.38
C ARG A 23 -17.26 -6.38 -5.98
N ILE A 24 -17.27 -5.51 -4.98
CA ILE A 24 -17.61 -5.88 -3.61
C ILE A 24 -19.07 -5.51 -3.38
N HIS A 25 -19.90 -6.49 -3.03
CA HIS A 25 -21.33 -6.32 -2.74
C HIS A 25 -21.57 -5.98 -1.28
N HIS A 26 -20.76 -6.55 -0.40
CA HIS A 26 -20.86 -6.35 1.03
C HIS A 26 -19.45 -6.29 1.64
N PHE A 27 -19.17 -5.23 2.36
CA PHE A 27 -17.94 -5.11 3.14
C PHE A 27 -18.11 -5.81 4.48
N SER A 28 -17.08 -6.50 4.91
CA SER A 28 -17.03 -7.11 6.24
C SER A 28 -17.23 -6.08 7.34
N GLU A 29 -17.97 -6.45 8.37
CA GLU A 29 -18.11 -5.65 9.60
C GLU A 29 -16.78 -5.46 10.35
N GLU A 30 -15.80 -6.31 10.08
CA GLU A 30 -14.45 -6.18 10.64
C GLU A 30 -13.63 -5.06 10.01
N ARG A 31 -14.11 -4.45 8.92
CA ARG A 31 -13.38 -3.36 8.27
C ARG A 31 -13.41 -2.10 9.11
N THR A 32 -12.30 -1.38 9.08
CA THR A 32 -12.18 -0.01 9.58
C THR A 32 -11.78 0.93 8.46
N THR A 33 -12.02 2.22 8.65
CA THR A 33 -11.57 3.24 7.70
C THR A 33 -10.06 3.36 7.74
N PRO A 34 -9.37 3.19 6.60
CA PRO A 34 -7.93 3.43 6.52
C PRO A 34 -7.59 4.87 6.91
N PHE A 35 -6.53 5.03 7.69
CA PHE A 35 -6.08 6.36 8.13
C PHE A 35 -5.26 7.11 7.08
N CYS A 36 -4.72 6.41 6.08
CA CYS A 36 -3.90 7.00 5.03
C CYS A 36 -4.73 7.29 3.79
N LYS A 37 -4.73 8.54 3.32
CA LYS A 37 -5.44 8.95 2.10
C LYS A 37 -4.95 8.27 0.82
N HIS A 38 -3.71 7.77 0.83
CA HIS A 38 -3.13 7.04 -0.30
C HIS A 38 -3.37 5.51 -0.24
N PHE A 39 -4.12 5.04 0.77
CA PHE A 39 -4.42 3.61 0.90
C PHE A 39 -5.23 3.11 -0.30
N GLY A 40 -4.88 1.93 -0.78
CA GLY A 40 -5.52 1.32 -1.96
C GLY A 40 -4.92 1.75 -3.31
N VAL A 41 -4.11 2.82 -3.32
CA VAL A 41 -3.46 3.32 -4.53
C VAL A 41 -1.95 3.11 -4.51
N CYS A 42 -1.26 3.58 -3.46
CA CYS A 42 0.21 3.55 -3.44
C CYS A 42 0.83 2.14 -3.24
N GLY A 43 0.05 1.15 -2.87
CA GLY A 43 0.53 -0.23 -2.70
C GLY A 43 1.47 -0.48 -1.52
N GLY A 44 1.90 0.56 -0.81
CA GLY A 44 2.83 0.44 0.32
C GLY A 44 2.24 -0.23 1.56
N CYS A 45 0.92 -0.13 1.74
CA CYS A 45 0.18 -0.73 2.84
C CYS A 45 -0.99 -1.54 2.28
N LYS A 46 -1.21 -2.74 2.81
CA LYS A 46 -2.24 -3.66 2.30
C LYS A 46 -3.39 -3.92 3.27
N TRP A 47 -3.23 -3.63 4.56
CA TRP A 47 -4.14 -4.09 5.60
C TRP A 47 -4.71 -2.98 6.48
N GLN A 48 -4.60 -1.71 6.08
CA GLN A 48 -5.13 -0.60 6.89
C GLN A 48 -6.65 -0.61 7.05
N MET A 49 -7.36 -1.35 6.20
CA MET A 49 -8.80 -1.56 6.34
C MET A 49 -9.17 -2.57 7.44
N LEU A 50 -8.20 -3.17 8.12
CA LEU A 50 -8.44 -4.06 9.25
C LEU A 50 -7.88 -3.46 10.54
N PRO A 51 -8.61 -3.50 11.66
CA PRO A 51 -8.07 -3.17 12.98
C PRO A 51 -6.81 -3.99 13.28
N TYR A 52 -5.89 -3.41 14.04
CA TYR A 52 -4.59 -4.04 14.27
C TYR A 52 -4.70 -5.39 15.00
N GLU A 53 -5.62 -5.50 15.94
CA GLU A 53 -5.92 -6.74 16.67
C GLU A 53 -6.36 -7.86 15.70
N LYS A 54 -7.15 -7.52 14.68
CA LYS A 54 -7.56 -8.46 13.64
C LYS A 54 -6.40 -8.86 12.74
N GLN A 55 -5.50 -7.91 12.43
CA GLN A 55 -4.28 -8.22 11.69
C GLN A 55 -3.40 -9.22 12.45
N LEU A 56 -3.25 -9.05 13.77
CA LEU A 56 -2.50 -9.97 14.62
C LEU A 56 -3.16 -11.35 14.64
N ALA A 57 -4.47 -11.41 14.88
CA ALA A 57 -5.22 -12.66 14.93
C ALA A 57 -5.08 -13.47 13.62
N TYR A 58 -5.24 -12.81 12.47
CA TYR A 58 -5.09 -13.47 11.17
C TYR A 58 -3.66 -13.93 10.89
N LYS A 59 -2.65 -13.15 11.28
CA LYS A 59 -1.24 -13.55 11.11
C LYS A 59 -0.90 -14.77 11.98
N GLN A 60 -1.37 -14.79 13.22
CA GLN A 60 -1.19 -15.95 14.09
C GLN A 60 -1.87 -17.19 13.50
N GLN A 61 -3.14 -17.06 13.12
CA GLN A 61 -3.90 -18.16 12.53
C GLN A 61 -3.21 -18.71 11.26
N GLU A 62 -2.71 -17.83 10.37
CA GLU A 62 -1.99 -18.24 9.16
C GLU A 62 -0.71 -19.00 9.51
N ALA A 63 0.09 -18.49 10.44
CA ALA A 63 1.32 -19.16 10.87
C ALA A 63 1.03 -20.55 11.46
N GLU A 64 0.05 -20.66 12.36
CA GLU A 64 -0.34 -21.92 12.97
C GLU A 64 -0.85 -22.92 11.92
N GLN A 65 -1.72 -22.48 11.02
CA GLN A 65 -2.24 -23.34 9.96
C GLN A 65 -1.15 -23.81 9.02
N ASN A 66 -0.22 -22.94 8.63
CA ASN A 66 0.89 -23.31 7.75
C ASN A 66 1.81 -24.33 8.42
N LEU A 67 2.15 -24.15 9.68
CA LEU A 67 2.99 -25.09 10.42
C LEU A 67 2.31 -26.45 10.60
N ARG A 68 1.02 -26.46 10.97
CA ARG A 68 0.28 -27.71 11.20
C ARG A 68 -0.08 -28.44 9.91
N ARG A 69 -0.61 -27.73 8.91
CA ARG A 69 -1.17 -28.36 7.69
C ARG A 69 -0.14 -28.61 6.61
N ILE A 70 0.76 -27.64 6.36
CA ILE A 70 1.78 -27.74 5.33
C ILE A 70 3.04 -28.35 5.91
N GLY A 71 3.51 -27.81 7.03
CA GLY A 71 4.69 -28.29 7.73
C GLY A 71 4.51 -29.63 8.42
N LYS A 72 3.24 -30.07 8.65
CA LYS A 72 2.88 -31.28 9.38
C LYS A 72 3.61 -31.41 10.73
N ALA A 73 3.93 -30.25 11.33
CA ALA A 73 4.64 -30.21 12.60
C ALA A 73 3.68 -30.52 13.76
N ASP A 74 4.10 -31.36 14.65
CA ASP A 74 3.46 -31.53 15.96
C ASP A 74 3.95 -30.40 16.86
N LEU A 75 3.09 -29.40 17.07
CA LEU A 75 3.44 -28.18 17.77
C LEU A 75 2.87 -28.17 19.17
N PRO A 76 3.63 -27.73 20.18
CA PRO A 76 3.09 -27.40 21.48
C PRO A 76 2.06 -26.26 21.37
N ALA A 77 1.46 -25.88 22.48
CA ALA A 77 0.61 -24.70 22.53
C ALA A 77 1.42 -23.46 22.10
N ILE A 78 0.94 -22.77 21.06
CA ILE A 78 1.58 -21.58 20.54
C ILE A 78 1.15 -20.39 21.39
N THR A 79 2.10 -19.60 21.86
CA THR A 79 1.83 -18.38 22.61
C THR A 79 1.17 -17.34 21.72
N PRO A 80 0.33 -16.44 22.27
CA PRO A 80 -0.23 -15.34 21.51
C PRO A 80 0.85 -14.50 20.83
N ILE A 81 0.58 -14.07 19.62
CA ILE A 81 1.48 -13.20 18.85
C ILE A 81 1.77 -11.90 19.61
N ALA A 82 3.03 -11.52 19.71
CA ALA A 82 3.42 -10.24 20.27
C ALA A 82 3.08 -9.11 19.28
N GLY A 83 2.27 -8.17 19.71
CA GLY A 83 1.94 -6.96 18.96
C GLY A 83 3.01 -5.89 19.14
N SER A 84 3.03 -4.91 18.20
CA SER A 84 3.82 -3.69 18.33
C SER A 84 3.00 -2.62 19.05
N GLU A 85 3.60 -1.89 19.96
CA GLU A 85 2.99 -0.71 20.59
C GLU A 85 2.80 0.43 19.58
N MET A 86 3.75 0.57 18.65
CA MET A 86 3.69 1.56 17.58
C MET A 86 3.27 0.92 16.26
N ILE A 87 2.10 1.27 15.78
CA ILE A 87 1.55 0.79 14.50
C ILE A 87 1.68 1.82 13.37
N ARG A 88 2.20 3.01 13.68
CA ARG A 88 2.51 4.11 12.77
C ARG A 88 3.90 4.63 13.07
N HIS A 89 4.52 5.32 12.11
CA HIS A 89 5.82 5.99 12.31
C HIS A 89 6.96 5.07 12.78
N TYR A 90 6.92 3.79 12.40
CA TYR A 90 7.88 2.77 12.88
C TYR A 90 9.00 2.48 11.89
N ARG A 91 8.92 3.00 10.66
CA ARG A 91 9.92 2.74 9.62
C ARG A 91 11.01 3.79 9.59
N ASN A 92 12.26 3.32 9.57
CA ASN A 92 13.45 4.17 9.48
C ASN A 92 13.91 4.39 8.05
N LYS A 93 13.55 3.49 7.12
CA LYS A 93 13.94 3.54 5.72
C LYS A 93 12.74 3.37 4.81
N LEU A 94 12.55 4.35 3.93
CA LEU A 94 11.67 4.29 2.77
C LEU A 94 12.40 4.91 1.58
N GLU A 95 12.18 4.35 0.40
CA GLU A 95 12.73 4.86 -0.85
C GLU A 95 11.60 5.53 -1.64
N PHE A 96 11.76 6.82 -1.91
CA PHE A 96 10.85 7.58 -2.76
C PHE A 96 11.52 7.88 -4.09
N THR A 97 10.76 7.85 -5.16
CA THR A 97 11.23 8.07 -6.51
C THR A 97 10.73 9.40 -7.03
N PHE A 98 11.62 10.21 -7.61
CA PHE A 98 11.26 11.33 -8.48
C PHE A 98 10.88 10.80 -9.86
N SER A 99 9.85 11.39 -10.46
CA SER A 99 9.45 11.08 -11.83
C SER A 99 8.75 12.28 -12.46
N ASN A 100 8.95 12.48 -13.75
CA ASN A 100 8.17 13.38 -14.59
C ASN A 100 6.90 12.71 -15.16
N LYS A 101 6.59 11.50 -14.72
CA LYS A 101 5.41 10.73 -15.11
C LYS A 101 4.54 10.46 -13.88
N ARG A 102 3.79 11.47 -13.50
CA ARG A 102 2.85 11.33 -12.39
C ARG A 102 1.73 10.35 -12.71
N TYR A 103 1.42 9.47 -11.77
CA TYR A 103 0.20 8.68 -11.79
C TYR A 103 -0.95 9.52 -11.27
N LEU A 104 -1.96 9.77 -12.12
CA LEU A 104 -3.16 10.51 -11.72
C LEU A 104 -4.17 9.58 -11.07
N LEU A 105 -4.74 10.04 -9.97
CA LEU A 105 -5.86 9.37 -9.33
C LEU A 105 -7.15 9.59 -10.13
N PRO A 106 -8.15 8.69 -10.04
CA PRO A 106 -9.41 8.84 -10.77
C PRO A 106 -10.06 10.22 -10.61
N GLY A 107 -10.12 10.77 -9.39
CA GLY A 107 -10.66 12.11 -9.13
C GLY A 107 -9.85 13.23 -9.78
N GLU A 108 -8.51 13.12 -9.82
CA GLU A 108 -7.65 14.12 -10.46
C GLU A 108 -7.82 14.15 -11.98
N LEU A 109 -8.16 13.01 -12.60
CA LEU A 109 -8.50 12.94 -14.03
C LEU A 109 -9.79 13.70 -14.35
N GLU A 110 -10.77 13.63 -13.45
CA GLU A 110 -12.05 14.34 -13.60
C GLU A 110 -11.87 15.87 -13.43
N GLU A 111 -10.94 16.28 -12.58
CA GLU A 111 -10.58 17.69 -12.33
C GLU A 111 -9.69 18.31 -13.43
N GLY A 112 -9.28 17.53 -14.43
CA GLY A 112 -8.47 17.98 -15.55
C GLY A 112 -7.00 18.23 -15.20
N VAL A 113 -6.48 17.60 -14.16
CA VAL A 113 -5.06 17.67 -13.79
C VAL A 113 -4.18 17.08 -14.89
N SER A 114 -3.10 17.78 -15.25
CA SER A 114 -2.19 17.37 -16.32
C SER A 114 -1.36 16.15 -15.93
N ALA A 115 -1.24 15.17 -16.85
CA ALA A 115 -0.41 13.98 -16.65
C ALA A 115 1.11 14.25 -16.73
N GLY A 116 1.53 15.43 -17.15
CA GLY A 116 2.94 15.81 -17.32
C GLY A 116 3.62 16.39 -16.08
N GLU A 117 2.97 16.34 -14.93
CA GLU A 117 3.54 16.90 -13.70
C GLU A 117 4.58 15.98 -13.06
N ASN A 118 5.59 16.61 -12.47
CA ASN A 118 6.57 15.90 -11.65
C ASN A 118 5.95 15.37 -10.36
N ALA A 119 6.42 14.21 -9.92
CA ALA A 119 5.97 13.55 -8.69
C ALA A 119 7.14 13.06 -7.87
N LEU A 120 6.95 13.04 -6.55
CA LEU A 120 7.83 12.34 -5.62
C LEU A 120 6.99 11.41 -4.76
N GLY A 121 7.26 10.11 -4.87
CA GLY A 121 6.51 9.12 -4.10
C GLY A 121 6.85 7.68 -4.47
N PHE A 122 5.83 6.84 -4.54
CA PHE A 122 5.99 5.42 -4.85
C PHE A 122 5.51 5.10 -6.27
N HIS A 123 6.11 4.10 -6.89
CA HIS A 123 5.61 3.56 -8.16
C HIS A 123 4.18 3.06 -8.01
N ALA A 124 3.35 3.34 -9.01
CA ALA A 124 2.00 2.82 -9.03
C ALA A 124 2.02 1.29 -9.16
N PRO A 125 1.19 0.55 -8.41
CA PRO A 125 1.17 -0.92 -8.45
C PRO A 125 0.97 -1.45 -9.87
N GLY A 126 1.90 -2.28 -10.35
CA GLY A 126 1.86 -2.86 -11.68
C GLY A 126 2.27 -1.92 -12.82
N ILE A 127 2.66 -0.68 -12.53
CA ILE A 127 3.08 0.32 -13.52
C ILE A 127 4.47 0.84 -13.12
N PHE A 128 5.48 0.43 -13.87
CA PHE A 128 6.88 0.71 -13.52
C PHE A 128 7.28 2.17 -13.71
N ASP A 129 6.73 2.85 -14.70
CA ASP A 129 7.17 4.18 -15.12
C ASP A 129 6.36 5.34 -14.53
N LYS A 130 5.32 5.06 -13.73
CA LYS A 130 4.48 6.10 -13.13
C LYS A 130 4.61 6.14 -11.62
N VAL A 131 4.72 7.34 -11.08
CA VAL A 131 4.87 7.60 -9.64
C VAL A 131 3.64 8.30 -9.09
N ILE A 132 3.11 7.74 -8.01
CA ILE A 132 2.05 8.36 -7.21
C ILE A 132 2.69 9.43 -6.34
N ASN A 133 2.20 10.65 -6.44
CA ASN A 133 2.67 11.72 -5.57
C ASN A 133 2.20 11.49 -4.13
N ILE A 134 3.14 11.49 -3.18
CA ILE A 134 2.87 11.23 -1.76
C ILE A 134 3.15 12.48 -0.94
N ASP A 135 2.13 13.02 -0.28
CA ASP A 135 2.27 14.17 0.60
C ASP A 135 2.56 13.76 2.04
N GLU A 136 1.99 12.63 2.45
CA GLU A 136 2.09 12.11 3.80
C GLU A 136 2.23 10.58 3.77
N CYS A 137 3.18 10.07 4.53
CA CYS A 137 3.37 8.64 4.72
C CYS A 137 3.40 8.33 6.23
N TRP A 138 2.45 7.55 6.68
CA TRP A 138 2.29 7.16 8.08
C TRP A 138 3.25 6.07 8.55
N LEU A 139 4.11 5.58 7.67
CA LEU A 139 5.16 4.62 8.02
C LEU A 139 6.39 5.31 8.60
N MET A 140 6.72 6.52 8.12
CA MET A 140 7.79 7.37 8.65
C MET A 140 7.20 8.44 9.55
N ASP A 141 8.04 9.03 10.41
CA ASP A 141 7.59 10.12 11.27
C ASP A 141 7.36 11.44 10.49
N GLU A 142 6.80 12.43 11.16
CA GLU A 142 6.44 13.70 10.56
C GLU A 142 7.66 14.51 10.07
N VAL A 143 8.80 14.37 10.72
CA VAL A 143 10.04 15.07 10.32
C VAL A 143 10.44 14.58 8.93
N ASN A 144 10.40 13.28 8.69
CA ASN A 144 10.71 12.69 7.38
C ASN A 144 9.70 13.12 6.31
N ASN A 145 8.43 13.25 6.64
CA ASN A 145 7.42 13.78 5.73
C ASN A 145 7.73 15.24 5.34
N ARG A 146 8.12 16.08 6.31
CA ARG A 146 8.52 17.47 6.06
C ARG A 146 9.76 17.55 5.19
N ILE A 147 10.82 16.79 5.49
CA ILE A 147 12.05 16.72 4.70
C ILE A 147 11.72 16.36 3.25
N ARG A 148 10.96 15.27 3.03
CA ARG A 148 10.56 14.84 1.69
C ARG A 148 9.81 15.95 0.94
N ASN A 149 8.83 16.58 1.57
CA ASN A 149 8.01 17.61 0.95
C ASN A 149 8.85 18.87 0.61
N THR A 150 9.77 19.26 1.49
CA THR A 150 10.70 20.36 1.22
C THR A 150 11.62 20.05 0.04
N ILE A 151 12.20 18.84 -0.01
CA ILE A 151 13.03 18.41 -1.14
C ILE A 151 12.22 18.40 -2.43
N ARG A 152 10.96 17.94 -2.38
CA ARG A 152 10.06 17.97 -3.55
C ARG A 152 9.84 19.39 -4.04
N SER A 153 9.44 20.32 -3.18
CA SER A 153 9.23 21.72 -3.56
C SER A 153 10.47 22.33 -4.19
N PHE A 154 11.62 22.15 -3.55
CA PHE A 154 12.90 22.63 -4.07
C PHE A 154 13.25 22.05 -5.46
N ALA A 155 13.02 20.74 -5.65
CA ALA A 155 13.29 20.10 -6.94
C ALA A 155 12.31 20.55 -8.03
N LEU A 156 11.04 20.81 -7.69
CA LEU A 156 10.03 21.30 -8.63
C LEU A 156 10.35 22.73 -9.10
N GLU A 157 10.71 23.61 -8.18
CA GLU A 157 11.09 25.01 -8.50
C GLU A 157 12.28 25.07 -9.45
N ARG A 158 13.22 24.11 -9.37
CA ARG A 158 14.42 24.06 -10.22
C ARG A 158 14.27 23.20 -11.48
N SER A 159 13.27 22.36 -11.56
CA SER A 159 13.07 21.49 -12.74
C SER A 159 12.67 22.28 -13.98
N GLU A 160 12.12 23.48 -13.81
CA GLU A 160 11.88 24.43 -14.91
C GLU A 160 13.18 24.95 -15.52
N GLU A 161 14.28 25.00 -14.73
CA GLU A 161 15.59 25.47 -15.22
C GLU A 161 16.41 24.37 -15.92
N HIS A 162 16.17 23.08 -15.64
CA HIS A 162 17.04 21.97 -16.07
C HIS A 162 16.42 20.98 -17.07
N THR A 163 15.21 21.17 -17.54
CA THR A 163 14.62 20.29 -18.58
C THR A 163 15.34 20.34 -19.92
N SER A 164 16.27 21.27 -20.13
CA SER A 164 17.06 21.41 -21.36
C SER A 164 18.43 20.70 -21.32
N GLU A 165 18.92 20.23 -20.18
CA GLU A 165 20.27 19.68 -20.05
C GLU A 165 20.38 18.15 -19.90
N LEU A 166 19.25 17.44 -19.85
CA LEU A 166 19.22 15.96 -19.71
C LEU A 166 18.52 15.28 -20.91
N GLN A 167 18.77 15.77 -22.12
CA GLN A 167 18.49 15.04 -23.36
C GLN A 167 19.76 14.39 -23.91
#